data_1568db0a32f1c4896d53062196952026
#
_entry.id   1568db0a32f1c4896d53062196952026
#
_cell.length_a   1.000
_cell.length_b   1.000
_cell.length_c   1.000
_cell.angle_alpha   90.00
_cell.angle_beta   90.00
_cell.angle_gamma   90.00
#
_symmetry.space_group_name_H-M   'P 1'
#
loop_
_entity.id
_entity.type
_entity.pdbx_description
1 polymer ?
#
loop_
_entity_poly.entity_id
_entity_poly.type
_entity_poly.pdbx_seq_one_letter_code
_entity_poly.pdbx_strand_id
1 'polypeptide(L)'
;DRLTAERSRVLVAIEGGSASGKTTLGELLQNVYGCPVFHMDDFFLRPEQRTEARFAQPGGNVDRERFLEEVLIPLREGRPVDYRRFDCATFTIAPPQRIKAGTLNIVEGAYSMHPDLAPYYDLSVFLPISAEKQRERILKRNAPAHAKQFFDRWIPFEQRYFDALDVRNRCDLILSADG
;
A
#
# COMPACT_ATOMS: atom_id res chain seq x y z
N ASP A 1 -15.93 1.17 -13.13
CA ASP A 1 -17.18 1.76 -13.68
C ASP A 1 -18.44 1.20 -13.02
N ARG A 2 -18.62 -0.15 -12.97
CA ARG A 2 -19.83 -0.73 -12.35
C ARG A 2 -19.95 -0.39 -10.86
N LEU A 3 -18.88 -0.58 -10.06
CA LEU A 3 -18.89 -0.29 -8.63
C LEU A 3 -19.18 1.19 -8.35
N THR A 4 -18.59 2.10 -9.12
CA THR A 4 -18.81 3.55 -8.95
C THR A 4 -20.17 4.02 -9.43
N ALA A 5 -20.84 3.26 -10.29
CA ALA A 5 -22.23 3.52 -10.67
C ALA A 5 -23.24 3.08 -9.60
N GLU A 6 -22.92 2.02 -8.85
CA GLU A 6 -23.80 1.42 -7.84
C GLU A 6 -23.57 1.99 -6.42
N ARG A 7 -22.40 2.60 -6.15
CA ARG A 7 -22.01 3.06 -4.82
C ARG A 7 -21.55 4.52 -4.84
N SER A 8 -21.94 5.26 -3.85
CA SER A 8 -21.51 6.67 -3.69
C SER A 8 -20.02 6.82 -3.38
N ARG A 9 -19.41 5.77 -2.86
CA ARG A 9 -17.97 5.69 -2.54
C ARG A 9 -17.45 4.28 -2.74
N VAL A 10 -16.29 4.20 -3.36
CA VAL A 10 -15.56 2.96 -3.62
C VAL A 10 -14.12 3.11 -3.16
N LEU A 11 -13.66 2.18 -2.34
CA LEU A 11 -12.26 2.05 -1.92
C LEU A 11 -11.67 0.81 -2.56
N VAL A 12 -10.59 0.99 -3.31
CA VAL A 12 -9.87 -0.08 -3.99
C VAL A 12 -8.47 -0.21 -3.41
N ALA A 13 -8.09 -1.42 -3.00
CA ALA A 13 -6.73 -1.76 -2.63
C ALA A 13 -5.95 -2.32 -3.82
N ILE A 14 -4.72 -1.84 -4.03
CA ILE A 14 -3.74 -2.40 -4.96
C ILE A 14 -2.58 -2.94 -4.14
N GLU A 15 -2.52 -4.24 -4.02
CA GLU A 15 -1.54 -5.00 -3.24
C GLU A 15 -0.49 -5.65 -4.15
N GLY A 16 0.65 -6.00 -3.60
CA GLY A 16 1.72 -6.72 -4.31
C GLY A 16 3.11 -6.32 -3.81
N GLY A 17 4.13 -7.07 -4.21
CA GLY A 17 5.50 -6.85 -3.79
C GLY A 17 6.13 -5.57 -4.34
N SER A 18 7.25 -5.19 -3.78
CA SER A 18 8.10 -4.11 -4.29
C SER A 18 8.35 -4.28 -5.78
N ALA A 19 8.28 -3.19 -6.53
CA ALA A 19 8.48 -3.13 -7.99
C ALA A 19 7.44 -3.89 -8.85
N SER A 20 6.31 -4.36 -8.29
CA SER A 20 5.24 -5.04 -9.06
C SER A 20 4.46 -4.12 -10.01
N GLY A 21 4.54 -2.79 -9.85
CA GLY A 21 3.83 -1.82 -10.69
C GLY A 21 2.60 -1.19 -10.03
N LYS A 22 2.41 -1.37 -8.73
CA LYS A 22 1.27 -0.80 -7.98
C LYS A 22 1.15 0.71 -8.15
N THR A 23 2.23 1.43 -7.95
CA THR A 23 2.26 2.89 -8.07
C THR A 23 1.91 3.33 -9.49
N THR A 24 2.45 2.66 -10.51
CA THR A 24 2.13 2.94 -11.91
C THR A 24 0.64 2.71 -12.21
N LEU A 25 0.06 1.63 -11.68
CA LEU A 25 -1.39 1.38 -11.83
C LEU A 25 -2.21 2.43 -11.06
N GLY A 26 -1.80 2.80 -9.86
CA GLY A 26 -2.44 3.87 -9.07
C GLY A 26 -2.45 5.20 -9.81
N GLU A 27 -1.31 5.62 -10.37
CA GLU A 27 -1.16 6.83 -11.18
C GLU A 27 -2.03 6.78 -12.46
N LEU A 28 -2.08 5.63 -13.13
CA LEU A 28 -2.94 5.45 -14.30
C LEU A 28 -4.42 5.64 -13.94
N LEU A 29 -4.88 5.02 -12.86
CA LEU A 29 -6.26 5.17 -12.39
C LEU A 29 -6.55 6.60 -11.95
N GLN A 30 -5.61 7.26 -11.27
CA GLN A 30 -5.71 8.67 -10.92
C GLN A 30 -5.90 9.56 -12.15
N ASN A 31 -5.11 9.33 -13.20
CA ASN A 31 -5.20 10.10 -14.44
C ASN A 31 -6.52 9.86 -15.20
N VAL A 32 -7.02 8.62 -15.20
CA VAL A 32 -8.26 8.26 -15.90
C VAL A 32 -9.50 8.72 -15.17
N TYR A 33 -9.53 8.59 -13.83
CA TYR A 33 -10.74 8.81 -13.03
C TYR A 33 -10.70 10.09 -12.19
N GLY A 34 -9.57 10.81 -12.13
CA GLY A 34 -9.40 11.97 -11.26
C GLY A 34 -9.52 11.64 -9.77
N CYS A 35 -9.21 10.42 -9.38
CA CYS A 35 -9.38 9.92 -8.02
C CYS A 35 -8.12 10.11 -7.16
N PRO A 36 -8.25 10.30 -5.84
CA PRO A 36 -7.09 10.33 -4.96
C PRO A 36 -6.46 8.95 -4.80
N VAL A 37 -5.12 8.94 -4.66
CA VAL A 37 -4.31 7.76 -4.37
C VAL A 37 -3.59 7.95 -3.05
N PHE A 38 -3.65 6.95 -2.18
CA PHE A 38 -3.01 6.90 -0.87
C PHE A 38 -1.98 5.77 -0.83
N HIS A 39 -0.80 6.04 -0.30
CA HIS A 39 0.33 5.12 -0.34
C HIS A 39 0.62 4.53 1.03
N MET A 40 0.66 3.20 1.15
CA MET A 40 1.05 2.53 2.40
C MET A 40 2.49 2.86 2.80
N ASP A 41 3.37 3.09 1.81
CA ASP A 41 4.78 3.44 2.04
C ASP A 41 4.97 4.82 2.71
N ASP A 42 3.93 5.64 2.78
CA ASP A 42 3.92 6.88 3.55
C ASP A 42 3.62 6.67 5.06
N PHE A 43 3.35 5.43 5.47
CA PHE A 43 2.95 5.08 6.85
C PHE A 43 3.91 4.09 7.50
N PHE A 44 5.21 4.35 7.42
CA PHE A 44 6.18 3.56 8.16
C PHE A 44 6.08 3.78 9.67
N LEU A 45 6.58 2.80 10.43
CA LEU A 45 6.61 2.85 11.88
C LEU A 45 7.43 4.04 12.39
N ARG A 46 6.90 4.72 13.39
CA ARG A 46 7.64 5.70 14.18
C ARG A 46 8.72 5.01 15.02
N PRO A 47 9.78 5.70 15.44
CA PRO A 47 10.89 5.11 16.17
C PRO A 47 10.47 4.26 17.39
N GLU A 48 9.52 4.74 18.18
CA GLU A 48 9.01 4.07 19.38
C GLU A 48 8.24 2.77 19.09
N GLN A 49 7.74 2.59 17.87
CA GLN A 49 7.02 1.39 17.45
C GLN A 49 7.95 0.29 16.89
N ARG A 50 9.22 0.59 16.65
CA ARG A 50 10.21 -0.28 15.98
C ARG A 50 10.81 -1.30 16.94
N THR A 51 9.98 -2.16 17.50
CA THR A 51 10.42 -3.24 18.40
C THR A 51 10.61 -4.55 17.64
N GLU A 52 11.42 -5.47 18.20
CA GLU A 52 11.58 -6.82 17.64
C GLU A 52 10.23 -7.55 17.54
N ALA A 53 9.40 -7.44 18.57
CA ALA A 53 8.06 -8.04 18.60
C ALA A 53 7.17 -7.49 17.48
N ARG A 54 7.26 -6.18 17.16
CA ARG A 54 6.51 -5.59 16.05
C ARG A 54 7.02 -6.09 14.70
N PHE A 55 8.34 -6.10 14.49
CA PHE A 55 8.92 -6.61 13.25
C PHE A 55 8.75 -8.13 13.06
N ALA A 56 8.53 -8.89 14.13
CA ALA A 56 8.21 -10.30 14.05
C ALA A 56 6.80 -10.58 13.51
N GLN A 57 5.89 -9.61 13.58
CA GLN A 57 4.53 -9.75 13.06
C GLN A 57 4.54 -9.69 11.52
N PRO A 58 3.76 -10.55 10.82
CA PRO A 58 3.51 -10.38 9.39
C PRO A 58 2.88 -9.00 9.12
N GLY A 59 3.50 -8.20 8.24
CA GLY A 59 3.06 -6.82 7.98
C GLY A 59 3.31 -5.82 9.11
N GLY A 60 4.12 -6.19 10.10
CA GLY A 60 4.40 -5.36 11.27
C GLY A 60 5.34 -4.17 11.05
N ASN A 61 5.84 -3.96 9.84
CA ASN A 61 6.76 -2.88 9.50
C ASN A 61 6.09 -1.56 9.05
N VAL A 62 4.75 -1.52 9.00
CA VAL A 62 3.96 -0.32 8.72
C VAL A 62 3.07 0.04 9.91
N ASP A 63 2.77 1.32 10.05
CA ASP A 63 1.84 1.87 11.06
C ASP A 63 0.40 1.75 10.55
N ARG A 64 -0.07 0.51 10.45
CA ARG A 64 -1.40 0.20 9.93
C ARG A 64 -2.52 0.78 10.79
N GLU A 65 -2.27 0.91 12.09
CA GLU A 65 -3.20 1.51 13.04
C GLU A 65 -3.45 2.97 12.69
N ARG A 66 -2.38 3.73 12.45
CA ARG A 66 -2.46 5.12 12.02
C ARG A 66 -3.09 5.23 10.62
N PHE A 67 -2.76 4.33 9.69
CA PHE A 67 -3.36 4.31 8.36
C PHE A 67 -4.87 4.07 8.43
N LEU A 68 -5.31 3.16 9.28
CA LEU A 68 -6.73 2.90 9.51
C LEU A 68 -7.46 4.15 10.02
N GLU A 69 -6.93 4.77 11.06
CA GLU A 69 -7.55 5.92 11.72
C GLU A 69 -7.53 7.18 10.87
N GLU A 70 -6.41 7.46 10.19
CA GLU A 70 -6.20 8.72 9.48
C GLU A 70 -6.67 8.67 8.00
N VAL A 71 -6.74 7.48 7.40
CA VAL A 71 -7.08 7.33 5.98
C VAL A 71 -8.37 6.55 5.77
N LEU A 72 -8.44 5.28 6.19
CA LEU A 72 -9.55 4.40 5.80
C LEU A 72 -10.88 4.79 6.45
N ILE A 73 -10.88 5.09 7.75
CA ILE A 73 -12.10 5.51 8.47
C ILE A 73 -12.64 6.82 7.87
N PRO A 74 -11.84 7.91 7.72
CA PRO A 74 -12.32 9.12 7.06
C PRO A 74 -12.87 8.89 5.66
N LEU A 75 -12.19 8.06 4.84
CA LEU A 75 -12.66 7.75 3.49
C LEU A 75 -14.02 7.04 3.52
N ARG A 76 -14.23 6.08 4.41
CA ARG A 76 -15.51 5.38 4.55
C ARG A 76 -16.64 6.30 4.99
N GLU A 77 -16.35 7.26 5.83
CA GLU A 77 -17.29 8.27 6.29
C GLU A 77 -17.49 9.43 5.29
N GLY A 78 -16.70 9.48 4.22
CA GLY A 78 -16.74 10.55 3.21
C GLY A 78 -16.19 11.87 3.72
N ARG A 79 -15.40 11.82 4.76
CA ARG A 79 -14.67 12.98 5.30
C ARG A 79 -13.37 13.20 4.52
N PRO A 80 -12.88 14.43 4.43
CA PRO A 80 -11.52 14.68 3.97
C PRO A 80 -10.49 13.96 4.84
N VAL A 81 -9.40 13.52 4.23
CA VAL A 81 -8.25 12.91 4.88
C VAL A 81 -7.22 13.99 5.17
N ASP A 82 -6.79 14.14 6.40
CA ASP A 82 -5.62 14.92 6.78
C ASP A 82 -4.38 14.00 6.67
N TYR A 83 -3.87 13.89 5.43
CA TYR A 83 -2.83 12.93 5.06
C TYR A 83 -1.46 13.35 5.56
N ARG A 84 -0.87 12.56 6.44
CA ARG A 84 0.40 12.86 7.11
C ARG A 84 1.43 11.78 6.82
N ARG A 85 2.35 12.09 5.92
CA ARG A 85 3.43 11.18 5.55
C ARG A 85 4.44 11.01 6.67
N PHE A 86 5.01 9.82 6.80
CA PHE A 86 6.20 9.60 7.61
C PHE A 86 7.43 9.98 6.80
N ASP A 87 8.21 10.92 7.32
CA ASP A 87 9.48 11.33 6.71
C ASP A 87 10.60 10.42 7.22
N CYS A 88 11.12 9.57 6.33
CA CYS A 88 12.21 8.64 6.64
C CYS A 88 13.57 9.33 6.85
N ALA A 89 13.75 10.58 6.42
CA ALA A 89 15.00 11.32 6.63
C ALA A 89 15.07 11.94 8.04
N THR A 90 13.94 12.47 8.49
CA THR A 90 13.84 13.11 9.81
C THR A 90 13.25 12.21 10.89
N PHE A 91 12.70 11.07 10.53
CA PHE A 91 11.96 10.14 11.39
C PHE A 91 10.76 10.78 12.10
N THR A 92 10.12 11.74 11.45
CA THR A 92 8.95 12.46 11.97
C THR A 92 7.76 12.34 11.06
N ILE A 93 6.58 12.70 11.57
CA ILE A 93 5.36 12.82 10.77
C ILE A 93 5.30 14.23 10.19
N ALA A 94 5.17 14.32 8.87
CA ALA A 94 5.04 15.58 8.16
C ALA A 94 3.71 16.30 8.50
N PRO A 95 3.64 17.63 8.28
CA PRO A 95 2.39 18.37 8.39
C PRO A 95 1.29 17.77 7.50
N PRO A 96 0.01 17.88 7.91
CA PRO A 96 -1.09 17.31 7.17
C PRO A 96 -1.29 17.98 5.82
N GLN A 97 -1.50 17.16 4.78
CA GLN A 97 -2.06 17.56 3.50
C GLN A 97 -3.53 17.16 3.47
N ARG A 98 -4.43 18.13 3.34
CA ARG A 98 -5.86 17.86 3.28
C ARG A 98 -6.26 17.34 1.90
N ILE A 99 -6.71 16.08 1.83
CA ILE A 99 -7.13 15.41 0.60
C ILE A 99 -8.64 15.14 0.67
N LYS A 100 -9.38 15.60 -0.33
CA LYS A 100 -10.83 15.36 -0.42
C LYS A 100 -11.08 13.92 -0.86
N ALA A 101 -11.98 13.23 -0.17
CA ALA A 101 -12.45 11.91 -0.60
C ALA A 101 -13.18 12.02 -1.95
N GLY A 102 -12.86 11.10 -2.88
CA GLY A 102 -13.54 10.96 -4.17
C GLY A 102 -14.66 9.93 -4.12
N THR A 103 -15.39 9.79 -5.24
CA THR A 103 -16.27 8.64 -5.47
C THR A 103 -15.45 7.35 -5.55
N LEU A 104 -14.31 7.39 -6.24
CA LEU A 104 -13.29 6.33 -6.24
C LEU A 104 -12.09 6.81 -5.42
N ASN A 105 -11.55 5.94 -4.59
CA ASN A 105 -10.34 6.18 -3.80
C ASN A 105 -9.44 4.95 -3.91
N ILE A 106 -8.18 5.17 -4.20
CA ILE A 106 -7.19 4.09 -4.36
C ILE A 106 -6.26 4.09 -3.16
N VAL A 107 -6.02 2.91 -2.60
CA VAL A 107 -4.92 2.65 -1.66
C VAL A 107 -3.95 1.71 -2.36
N GLU A 108 -2.69 2.06 -2.45
CA GLU A 108 -1.66 1.19 -3.03
C GLU A 108 -0.48 0.98 -2.10
N GLY A 109 0.10 -0.20 -2.17
CA GLY A 109 1.30 -0.55 -1.44
C GLY A 109 1.26 -1.96 -0.89
N ALA A 110 2.43 -2.54 -0.63
CA ALA A 110 2.54 -3.73 0.18
C ALA A 110 1.93 -3.46 1.56
N TYR A 111 1.26 -4.47 2.12
CA TYR A 111 0.54 -4.43 3.41
C TYR A 111 -0.84 -3.76 3.38
N SER A 112 -1.32 -3.23 2.25
CA SER A 112 -2.67 -2.66 2.13
C SER A 112 -3.77 -3.67 2.47
N MET A 113 -3.54 -4.97 2.20
CA MET A 113 -4.48 -6.06 2.48
C MET A 113 -4.25 -6.74 3.83
N HIS A 114 -3.57 -6.07 4.79
CA HIS A 114 -3.51 -6.57 6.17
C HIS A 114 -4.93 -6.83 6.72
N PRO A 115 -5.17 -7.90 7.51
CA PRO A 115 -6.50 -8.23 8.03
C PRO A 115 -7.23 -7.08 8.74
N ASP A 116 -6.49 -6.19 9.40
CA ASP A 116 -7.06 -5.01 10.07
C ASP A 116 -7.57 -3.96 9.08
N LEU A 117 -7.09 -3.96 7.84
CA LEU A 117 -7.42 -2.97 6.81
C LEU A 117 -8.35 -3.54 5.73
N ALA A 118 -8.22 -4.83 5.41
CA ALA A 118 -8.94 -5.49 4.33
C ALA A 118 -10.48 -5.29 4.36
N PRO A 119 -11.17 -5.29 5.53
CA PRO A 119 -12.61 -5.09 5.58
C PRO A 119 -13.10 -3.72 5.08
N TYR A 120 -12.20 -2.77 4.92
CA TYR A 120 -12.54 -1.40 4.49
C TYR A 120 -12.57 -1.22 2.98
N TYR A 121 -12.11 -2.21 2.20
CA TYR A 121 -12.08 -2.12 0.75
C TYR A 121 -13.31 -2.76 0.09
N ASP A 122 -13.73 -2.18 -1.03
CA ASP A 122 -14.82 -2.71 -1.87
C ASP A 122 -14.30 -3.62 -2.99
N LEU A 123 -13.03 -3.48 -3.32
CA LEU A 123 -12.31 -4.28 -4.30
C LEU A 123 -10.83 -4.32 -3.93
N SER A 124 -10.24 -5.48 -4.09
CA SER A 124 -8.81 -5.70 -3.87
C SER A 124 -8.17 -6.35 -5.10
N VAL A 125 -7.01 -5.82 -5.48
CA VAL A 125 -6.25 -6.26 -6.64
C VAL A 125 -4.85 -6.64 -6.22
N PHE A 126 -4.40 -7.85 -6.55
CA PHE A 126 -3.02 -8.28 -6.33
C PHE A 126 -2.22 -8.22 -7.63
N LEU A 127 -1.06 -7.55 -7.61
CA LEU A 127 -0.12 -7.50 -8.72
C LEU A 127 1.06 -8.44 -8.44
N PRO A 128 1.06 -9.66 -9.01
CA PRO A 128 2.19 -10.58 -8.89
C PRO A 128 3.40 -10.04 -9.67
N ILE A 129 4.58 -10.39 -9.20
CA ILE A 129 5.85 -10.15 -9.88
C ILE A 129 6.75 -11.35 -9.66
N SER A 130 7.45 -11.81 -10.69
CA SER A 130 8.47 -12.84 -10.53
C SER A 130 9.71 -12.28 -9.81
N ALA A 131 10.41 -13.13 -9.05
CA ALA A 131 11.62 -12.72 -8.34
C ALA A 131 12.69 -12.14 -9.30
N GLU A 132 12.79 -12.68 -10.50
CA GLU A 132 13.70 -12.21 -11.54
C GLU A 132 13.38 -10.78 -12.00
N LYS A 133 12.12 -10.52 -12.41
CA LYS A 133 11.67 -9.18 -12.81
C LYS A 133 11.72 -8.18 -11.67
N GLN A 134 11.37 -8.60 -10.46
CA GLN A 134 11.48 -7.77 -9.26
C GLN A 134 12.92 -7.31 -9.04
N ARG A 135 13.87 -8.25 -9.11
CA ARG A 135 15.29 -7.97 -8.98
C ARG A 135 15.78 -7.00 -10.07
N GLU A 136 15.46 -7.28 -11.34
CA GLU A 136 15.83 -6.42 -12.46
C GLU A 136 15.33 -4.98 -12.27
N ARG A 137 14.03 -4.81 -11.96
CA ARG A 137 13.42 -3.49 -11.76
C ARG A 137 14.02 -2.73 -10.59
N ILE A 138 14.31 -3.42 -9.47
CA ILE A 138 14.94 -2.80 -8.30
C ILE A 138 16.35 -2.34 -8.59
N LEU A 139 17.16 -3.17 -9.27
CA LEU A 139 18.54 -2.80 -9.65
C LEU A 139 18.57 -1.64 -10.64
N LYS A 140 17.61 -1.56 -11.55
CA LYS A 140 17.52 -0.49 -12.55
C LYS A 140 17.17 0.87 -11.95
N ARG A 141 16.30 0.89 -10.90
CA ARG A 141 15.78 2.16 -10.34
C ARG A 141 16.53 2.66 -9.11
N ASN A 142 17.36 1.85 -8.46
CA ASN A 142 17.98 2.17 -7.18
C ASN A 142 19.51 2.11 -7.26
N ALA A 143 20.18 2.98 -6.49
CA ALA A 143 21.61 2.84 -6.24
C ALA A 143 21.91 1.49 -5.54
N PRO A 144 23.12 0.90 -5.74
CA PRO A 144 23.45 -0.44 -5.24
C PRO A 144 23.19 -0.65 -3.74
N ALA A 145 23.56 0.31 -2.91
CA ALA A 145 23.36 0.24 -1.45
C ALA A 145 21.87 0.19 -1.08
N HIS A 146 21.02 0.96 -1.78
CA HIS A 146 19.58 0.97 -1.58
C HIS A 146 18.93 -0.31 -2.12
N ALA A 147 19.33 -0.78 -3.30
CA ALA A 147 18.88 -2.07 -3.84
C ALA A 147 19.17 -3.23 -2.88
N LYS A 148 20.34 -3.24 -2.22
CA LYS A 148 20.69 -4.23 -1.21
C LYS A 148 19.69 -4.28 -0.05
N GLN A 149 19.18 -3.13 0.42
CA GLN A 149 18.17 -3.08 1.49
C GLN A 149 16.85 -3.75 1.09
N PHE A 150 16.44 -3.63 -0.20
CA PHE A 150 15.27 -4.36 -0.69
C PHE A 150 15.47 -5.87 -0.57
N PHE A 151 16.62 -6.38 -1.01
CA PHE A 151 16.87 -7.84 -1.01
C PHE A 151 17.08 -8.40 0.38
N ASP A 152 17.77 -7.68 1.26
CA ASP A 152 18.13 -8.17 2.58
C ASP A 152 16.98 -7.99 3.61
N ARG A 153 16.07 -7.05 3.39
CA ARG A 153 15.10 -6.68 4.41
C ARG A 153 13.66 -6.56 3.90
N TRP A 154 13.40 -5.71 2.91
CA TRP A 154 12.02 -5.37 2.54
C TRP A 154 11.30 -6.52 1.85
N ILE A 155 11.91 -7.16 0.85
CA ILE A 155 11.34 -8.32 0.16
C ILE A 155 11.11 -9.50 1.12
N PRO A 156 12.04 -9.90 2.01
CA PRO A 156 11.77 -10.90 3.04
C PRO A 156 10.60 -10.57 3.95
N PHE A 157 10.40 -9.30 4.32
CA PHE A 157 9.25 -8.89 5.11
C PHE A 157 7.94 -8.99 4.32
N GLU A 158 7.94 -8.55 3.06
CA GLU A 158 6.78 -8.68 2.16
C GLU A 158 6.42 -10.15 1.95
N GLN A 159 7.40 -11.00 1.65
CA GLN A 159 7.17 -12.42 1.41
C GLN A 159 6.56 -13.11 2.63
N ARG A 160 7.13 -12.86 3.83
CA ARG A 160 6.58 -13.39 5.08
C ARG A 160 5.13 -12.94 5.30
N TYR A 161 4.81 -11.69 4.99
CA TYR A 161 3.47 -11.16 5.09
C TYR A 161 2.52 -11.84 4.10
N PHE A 162 2.92 -11.99 2.84
CA PHE A 162 2.10 -12.64 1.82
C PHE A 162 1.81 -14.10 2.16
N ASP A 163 2.84 -14.82 2.62
CA ASP A 163 2.72 -16.26 2.92
C ASP A 163 1.91 -16.49 4.20
N ALA A 164 2.22 -15.75 5.28
CA ALA A 164 1.57 -15.96 6.58
C ALA A 164 0.09 -15.58 6.59
N LEU A 165 -0.31 -14.63 5.76
CA LEU A 165 -1.69 -14.12 5.72
C LEU A 165 -2.44 -14.51 4.45
N ASP A 166 -1.85 -15.35 3.60
CA ASP A 166 -2.43 -15.81 2.31
C ASP A 166 -3.01 -14.65 1.47
N VAL A 167 -2.26 -13.55 1.41
CA VAL A 167 -2.76 -12.26 0.88
C VAL A 167 -3.21 -12.37 -0.55
N ARG A 168 -2.43 -13.08 -1.39
CA ARG A 168 -2.74 -13.23 -2.81
C ARG A 168 -4.12 -13.86 -3.06
N ASN A 169 -4.44 -14.93 -2.33
CA ASN A 169 -5.71 -15.66 -2.50
C ASN A 169 -6.90 -14.94 -1.86
N ARG A 170 -6.64 -13.96 -1.01
CA ARG A 170 -7.67 -13.13 -0.37
C ARG A 170 -8.03 -11.89 -1.17
N CYS A 171 -7.27 -11.57 -2.22
CA CYS A 171 -7.62 -10.48 -3.13
C CYS A 171 -8.67 -10.93 -4.15
N ASP A 172 -9.58 -10.01 -4.51
CA ASP A 172 -10.69 -10.28 -5.45
C ASP A 172 -10.18 -10.50 -6.87
N LEU A 173 -9.12 -9.82 -7.26
CA LEU A 173 -8.53 -9.89 -8.59
C LEU A 173 -7.02 -10.09 -8.52
N ILE A 174 -6.49 -10.88 -9.45
CA ILE A 174 -5.05 -11.00 -9.69
C ILE A 174 -4.80 -10.48 -11.10
N LEU A 175 -4.05 -9.38 -11.22
CA LEU A 175 -3.69 -8.79 -12.49
C LEU A 175 -2.21 -9.00 -12.75
N SER A 176 -1.88 -9.84 -13.73
CA SER A 176 -0.51 -9.97 -14.20
C SER A 176 -0.18 -8.81 -15.14
N ALA A 177 0.93 -8.11 -14.86
CA ALA A 177 1.51 -7.14 -15.78
C ALA A 177 2.33 -7.82 -16.90
N ASP A 178 2.39 -9.14 -16.86
CA ASP A 178 3.06 -9.99 -17.84
C ASP A 178 1.97 -10.49 -18.81
N GLY A 179 1.63 -9.67 -19.81
CA GLY A 179 0.84 -10.08 -20.95
C GLY A 179 1.70 -10.90 -21.90
#